data_402612c2fc49b7fb6e3598370ae1f02c
#
_entry.id   402612c2fc49b7fb6e3598370ae1f02c
#
_cell.length_a   1.000
_cell.length_b   1.000
_cell.length_c   1.000
_cell.angle_alpha   90.00
_cell.angle_beta   90.00
_cell.angle_gamma   90.00
#
_symmetry.space_group_name_H-M   'P 1'
#
loop_
_entity.id
_entity.type
_entity.pdbx_description
1 polymer ?
#
loop_
_entity_poly.entity_id
_entity_poly.type
_entity_poly.pdbx_seq_one_letter_code
_entity_poly.pdbx_strand_id
1 'polypeptide(L)'
;WALRKQMGFEFQVQSGEQYAKTDPLYAGKFHTVVRCKQHGMVSDPGAYVKALAQHFEDSGGELVLADVMGLGQDNTGKPFLNSSSGKMSAEKLVLTAGVWSRPFMEKMGIKVPMESERGYHLELKSPESYPVNPMMVASGKFAVTPMKGRIRCAGVVEFGGTKAGPEDGPIKMLRTHVESLFNDLNYDETEEWLGHRPAITDSLPMLGQISSDQEIYTAFGHQHLGLTGGAKSGKILSDIIAQNPINLDLSPYRPDRFSA
;
A
#
# COMPACT_ATOMS: atom_id res chain seq x y z
N TRP A 1 -24.48 -2.72 4.07
CA TRP A 1 -24.56 -1.27 4.35
C TRP A 1 -25.18 -0.95 5.70
N ALA A 2 -26.15 -1.75 6.20
CA ALA A 2 -26.74 -1.55 7.52
C ALA A 2 -25.69 -1.50 8.65
N LEU A 3 -24.75 -2.45 8.68
CA LEU A 3 -23.64 -2.48 9.65
C LEU A 3 -22.77 -1.22 9.55
N ARG A 4 -22.43 -0.78 8.33
CA ARG A 4 -21.64 0.46 8.13
C ARG A 4 -22.37 1.68 8.69
N LYS A 5 -23.68 1.77 8.48
CA LYS A 5 -24.52 2.84 9.05
C LYS A 5 -24.49 2.82 10.58
N GLN A 6 -24.59 1.64 11.19
CA GLN A 6 -24.49 1.48 12.65
C GLN A 6 -23.13 1.92 13.21
N MET A 7 -22.07 1.73 12.41
CA MET A 7 -20.71 2.18 12.75
C MET A 7 -20.44 3.67 12.43
N GLY A 8 -21.46 4.45 12.07
CA GLY A 8 -21.33 5.88 11.82
C GLY A 8 -20.83 6.27 10.43
N PHE A 9 -20.75 5.33 9.47
CA PHE A 9 -20.37 5.66 8.11
C PHE A 9 -21.48 6.41 7.37
N GLU A 10 -21.18 7.60 6.88
CA GLU A 10 -22.09 8.38 6.05
C GLU A 10 -22.00 7.95 4.59
N PHE A 11 -23.14 7.56 4.04
CA PHE A 11 -23.25 7.25 2.62
C PHE A 11 -24.63 7.64 2.07
N GLN A 12 -24.69 7.81 0.76
CA GLN A 12 -25.90 8.09 0.03
C GLN A 12 -26.11 7.01 -1.05
N VAL A 13 -27.29 6.45 -1.12
CA VAL A 13 -27.69 5.53 -2.19
C VAL A 13 -28.37 6.32 -3.30
N GLN A 14 -27.95 6.12 -4.54
CA GLN A 14 -28.47 6.78 -5.74
C GLN A 14 -28.78 5.75 -6.83
N SER A 15 -29.72 6.04 -7.71
CA SER A 15 -29.82 5.28 -8.95
C SER A 15 -28.66 5.58 -9.88
N GLY A 16 -28.34 4.67 -10.80
CA GLY A 16 -27.31 4.90 -11.82
C GLY A 16 -27.61 6.14 -12.67
N GLU A 17 -28.88 6.37 -13.01
CA GLU A 17 -29.33 7.57 -13.75
C GLU A 17 -29.06 8.87 -12.99
N GLN A 18 -29.30 8.87 -11.67
CA GLN A 18 -28.98 10.02 -10.82
C GLN A 18 -27.48 10.28 -10.77
N TYR A 19 -26.67 9.21 -10.64
CA TYR A 19 -25.22 9.32 -10.60
C TYR A 19 -24.64 9.78 -11.94
N ALA A 20 -25.18 9.33 -13.06
CA ALA A 20 -24.79 9.76 -14.41
C ALA A 20 -24.86 11.29 -14.64
N LYS A 21 -25.70 12.02 -13.89
CA LYS A 21 -25.72 13.48 -13.91
C LYS A 21 -24.48 14.11 -13.26
N THR A 22 -23.86 13.40 -12.34
CA THR A 22 -22.60 13.82 -11.67
C THR A 22 -21.37 13.35 -12.46
N ASP A 23 -21.44 12.12 -12.98
CA ASP A 23 -20.35 11.49 -13.71
C ASP A 23 -20.88 10.79 -14.97
N PRO A 24 -20.94 11.53 -16.11
CA PRO A 24 -21.50 11.03 -17.36
C PRO A 24 -20.78 9.79 -17.93
N LEU A 25 -19.50 9.58 -17.58
CA LEU A 25 -18.72 8.43 -18.02
C LEU A 25 -19.37 7.09 -17.60
N TYR A 26 -20.17 7.10 -16.55
CA TYR A 26 -20.89 5.93 -16.06
C TYR A 26 -22.36 5.87 -16.45
N ALA A 27 -22.80 6.67 -17.43
CA ALA A 27 -24.18 6.64 -17.90
C ALA A 27 -24.55 5.23 -18.42
N GLY A 28 -25.64 4.68 -17.90
CA GLY A 28 -26.12 3.34 -18.28
C GLY A 28 -25.28 2.15 -17.76
N LYS A 29 -24.19 2.40 -17.06
CA LYS A 29 -23.28 1.33 -16.60
C LYS A 29 -23.70 0.69 -15.27
N PHE A 30 -24.46 1.37 -14.43
CA PHE A 30 -24.86 0.89 -13.10
C PHE A 30 -26.33 1.11 -12.82
N HIS A 31 -26.96 0.17 -12.11
CA HIS A 31 -28.33 0.34 -11.59
C HIS A 31 -28.33 1.16 -10.29
N THR A 32 -27.38 0.92 -9.43
CA THR A 32 -27.31 1.53 -8.10
C THR A 32 -25.86 1.92 -7.78
N VAL A 33 -25.69 3.12 -7.22
CA VAL A 33 -24.39 3.64 -6.76
C VAL A 33 -24.52 4.03 -5.30
N VAL A 34 -23.53 3.65 -4.49
CA VAL A 34 -23.41 4.10 -3.10
C VAL A 34 -22.26 5.06 -2.99
N ARG A 35 -22.56 6.31 -2.68
CA ARG A 35 -21.58 7.38 -2.52
C ARG A 35 -21.19 7.51 -1.05
N CYS A 36 -19.91 7.28 -0.75
CA CYS A 36 -19.33 7.53 0.57
C CYS A 36 -18.80 8.96 0.62
N LYS A 37 -19.19 9.74 1.65
CA LYS A 37 -18.89 11.18 1.69
C LYS A 37 -17.52 11.53 2.27
N GLN A 38 -16.98 10.67 3.13
CA GLN A 38 -15.76 10.94 3.91
C GLN A 38 -14.53 10.21 3.36
N HIS A 39 -14.52 9.95 2.05
CA HIS A 39 -13.40 9.30 1.38
C HIS A 39 -12.70 10.28 0.43
N GLY A 40 -11.39 10.10 0.30
CA GLY A 40 -10.56 10.83 -0.65
C GLY A 40 -9.72 9.88 -1.48
N MET A 41 -8.97 10.45 -2.40
CA MET A 41 -7.98 9.73 -3.20
C MET A 41 -6.70 10.54 -3.29
N VAL A 42 -5.60 9.89 -3.62
CA VAL A 42 -4.35 10.52 -4.01
C VAL A 42 -4.26 10.48 -5.52
N SER A 43 -4.16 11.64 -6.15
CA SER A 43 -4.14 11.78 -7.62
C SER A 43 -2.88 11.22 -8.26
N ASP A 44 -1.75 11.18 -7.52
CA ASP A 44 -0.49 10.57 -7.94
C ASP A 44 0.28 10.05 -6.72
N PRO A 45 0.08 8.77 -6.33
CA PRO A 45 0.80 8.17 -5.20
C PRO A 45 2.32 8.10 -5.42
N GLY A 46 2.75 7.92 -6.67
CA GLY A 46 4.18 7.90 -7.01
C GLY A 46 4.84 9.25 -6.79
N ALA A 47 4.22 10.33 -7.26
CA ALA A 47 4.70 11.70 -7.04
C ALA A 47 4.69 12.06 -5.54
N TYR A 48 3.68 11.61 -4.78
CA TYR A 48 3.62 11.80 -3.34
C TYR A 48 4.83 11.19 -2.62
N VAL A 49 5.17 9.92 -2.92
CA VAL A 49 6.32 9.25 -2.30
C VAL A 49 7.64 9.90 -2.74
N LYS A 50 7.78 10.29 -4.01
CA LYS A 50 8.96 11.00 -4.50
C LYS A 50 9.14 12.36 -3.81
N ALA A 51 8.04 13.09 -3.56
CA ALA A 51 8.10 14.37 -2.83
C ALA A 51 8.53 14.19 -1.37
N LEU A 52 8.11 13.10 -0.71
CA LEU A 52 8.60 12.77 0.64
C LEU A 52 10.10 12.43 0.64
N ALA A 53 10.56 11.67 -0.35
CA ALA A 53 11.98 11.36 -0.50
C ALA A 53 12.81 12.63 -0.75
N GLN A 54 12.36 13.52 -1.63
CA GLN A 54 13.03 14.80 -1.88
C GLN A 54 13.07 15.67 -0.62
N HIS A 55 11.96 15.76 0.12
CA HIS A 55 11.94 16.49 1.39
C HIS A 55 12.92 15.92 2.43
N PHE A 56 13.09 14.60 2.45
CA PHE A 56 14.09 13.95 3.30
C PHE A 56 15.51 14.38 2.92
N GLU A 57 15.85 14.37 1.62
CA GLU A 57 17.17 14.84 1.13
C GLU A 57 17.38 16.32 1.40
N ASP A 58 16.39 17.17 1.14
CA ASP A 58 16.44 18.62 1.43
C ASP A 58 16.64 18.91 2.93
N SER A 59 16.24 17.96 3.79
CA SER A 59 16.42 18.01 5.24
C SER A 59 17.77 17.44 5.70
N GLY A 60 18.67 17.10 4.78
CA GLY A 60 20.03 16.58 5.06
C GLY A 60 20.11 15.06 5.11
N GLY A 61 19.06 14.34 4.72
CA GLY A 61 19.11 12.90 4.56
C GLY A 61 19.83 12.48 3.28
N GLU A 62 20.28 11.22 3.21
CA GLU A 62 20.93 10.63 2.05
C GLU A 62 20.13 9.44 1.52
N LEU A 63 19.84 9.43 0.22
CA LEU A 63 19.23 8.30 -0.50
C LEU A 63 20.31 7.46 -1.16
N VAL A 64 20.47 6.21 -0.70
CA VAL A 64 21.42 5.25 -1.28
C VAL A 64 20.66 4.16 -2.03
N LEU A 65 20.88 4.05 -3.33
CA LEU A 65 20.32 2.98 -4.15
C LEU A 65 21.23 1.74 -4.06
N ALA A 66 20.79 0.72 -3.35
CA ALA A 66 21.55 -0.50 -3.15
C ALA A 66 20.65 -1.69 -2.81
N ASP A 67 21.07 -2.90 -3.18
CA ASP A 67 20.41 -4.14 -2.76
C ASP A 67 20.87 -4.50 -1.35
N VAL A 68 19.94 -4.58 -0.40
CA VAL A 68 20.21 -5.01 0.98
C VAL A 68 20.20 -6.53 1.07
N MET A 69 21.33 -7.13 1.41
CA MET A 69 21.54 -8.58 1.49
C MET A 69 21.40 -9.14 2.91
N GLY A 70 21.60 -8.30 3.93
CA GLY A 70 21.52 -8.71 5.33
C GLY A 70 21.57 -7.54 6.28
N LEU A 71 21.11 -7.77 7.51
CA LEU A 71 21.22 -6.83 8.61
C LEU A 71 21.55 -7.59 9.90
N GLY A 72 22.07 -6.89 10.89
CA GLY A 72 22.46 -7.46 12.17
C GLY A 72 23.07 -6.40 13.10
N GLN A 73 23.74 -6.88 14.13
CA GLN A 73 24.52 -6.06 15.06
C GLN A 73 25.97 -6.52 15.10
N ASP A 74 26.87 -5.59 15.32
CA ASP A 74 28.28 -5.91 15.57
C ASP A 74 28.51 -6.31 17.04
N ASN A 75 29.78 -6.59 17.39
CA ASN A 75 30.16 -7.01 18.74
C ASN A 75 29.90 -5.94 19.81
N THR A 76 29.65 -4.70 19.42
CA THR A 76 29.29 -3.59 20.32
C THR A 76 27.82 -3.37 20.46
N GLY A 77 27.01 -4.18 19.76
CA GLY A 77 25.53 -4.01 19.68
C GLY A 77 25.08 -2.97 18.65
N LYS A 78 25.99 -2.39 17.88
CA LYS A 78 25.66 -1.37 16.89
C LYS A 78 25.03 -2.01 15.64
N PRO A 79 23.85 -1.54 15.19
CA PRO A 79 23.20 -2.06 14.00
C PRO A 79 24.01 -1.81 12.73
N PHE A 80 23.98 -2.77 11.81
CA PHE A 80 24.52 -2.63 10.48
C PHE A 80 23.64 -3.31 9.43
N LEU A 81 23.80 -2.90 8.19
CA LEU A 81 23.32 -3.62 7.02
C LEU A 81 24.48 -3.91 6.06
N ASN A 82 24.38 -5.03 5.35
CA ASN A 82 25.24 -5.37 4.22
C ASN A 82 24.46 -5.15 2.94
N SER A 83 25.03 -4.40 2.03
CA SER A 83 24.42 -4.09 0.75
C SER A 83 25.38 -4.30 -0.42
N SER A 84 24.90 -4.19 -1.65
CA SER A 84 25.71 -4.19 -2.85
C SER A 84 26.73 -3.03 -2.89
N SER A 85 26.47 -1.95 -2.13
CA SER A 85 27.39 -0.79 -1.97
C SER A 85 28.33 -0.91 -0.76
N GLY A 86 28.33 -2.06 -0.07
CA GLY A 86 29.16 -2.31 1.09
C GLY A 86 28.39 -2.36 2.41
N LYS A 87 29.15 -2.44 3.51
CA LYS A 87 28.59 -2.46 4.88
C LYS A 87 28.34 -1.02 5.35
N MET A 88 27.13 -0.77 5.85
CA MET A 88 26.74 0.49 6.47
C MET A 88 26.34 0.25 7.92
N SER A 89 26.78 1.12 8.83
CA SER A 89 26.44 1.04 10.26
C SER A 89 25.80 2.34 10.71
N ALA A 90 24.83 2.25 11.60
CA ALA A 90 24.13 3.39 12.16
C ALA A 90 23.88 3.19 13.67
N GLU A 91 23.52 4.24 14.40
CA GLU A 91 23.09 4.11 15.80
C GLU A 91 21.75 3.38 15.90
N LYS A 92 20.88 3.59 14.92
CA LYS A 92 19.55 2.98 14.84
C LYS A 92 19.28 2.52 13.41
N LEU A 93 18.60 1.39 13.25
CA LEU A 93 18.20 0.83 11.98
C LEU A 93 16.69 0.65 11.93
N VAL A 94 16.06 1.07 10.85
CA VAL A 94 14.61 0.91 10.64
C VAL A 94 14.36 0.04 9.42
N LEU A 95 13.71 -1.11 9.62
CA LEU A 95 13.32 -2.04 8.55
C LEU A 95 11.92 -1.73 8.05
N THR A 96 11.79 -1.21 6.83
CA THR A 96 10.52 -0.83 6.19
C THR A 96 10.37 -1.41 4.77
N ALA A 97 10.97 -2.59 4.53
CA ALA A 97 11.07 -3.19 3.20
C ALA A 97 9.77 -3.92 2.72
N GLY A 98 8.60 -3.62 3.31
CA GLY A 98 7.33 -4.20 2.92
C GLY A 98 7.34 -5.73 3.02
N VAL A 99 6.93 -6.43 1.95
CA VAL A 99 6.91 -7.90 1.92
C VAL A 99 8.31 -8.52 2.05
N TRP A 100 9.35 -7.81 1.64
CA TRP A 100 10.74 -8.25 1.75
C TRP A 100 11.34 -8.07 3.16
N SER A 101 10.59 -7.52 4.11
CA SER A 101 11.01 -7.46 5.52
C SER A 101 11.02 -8.84 6.18
N ARG A 102 10.14 -9.76 5.76
CA ARG A 102 10.00 -11.09 6.37
C ARG A 102 11.31 -11.88 6.49
N PRO A 103 12.12 -12.07 5.43
CA PRO A 103 13.35 -12.84 5.53
C PRO A 103 14.37 -12.26 6.53
N PHE A 104 14.39 -10.95 6.70
CA PHE A 104 15.27 -10.28 7.67
C PHE A 104 14.79 -10.53 9.11
N MET A 105 13.49 -10.40 9.36
CA MET A 105 12.88 -10.67 10.66
C MET A 105 13.07 -12.13 11.09
N GLU A 106 12.83 -13.09 10.18
CA GLU A 106 13.00 -14.52 10.46
C GLU A 106 14.46 -14.88 10.80
N LYS A 107 15.44 -14.25 10.15
CA LYS A 107 16.86 -14.40 10.51
C LYS A 107 17.19 -13.87 11.91
N MET A 108 16.40 -12.93 12.43
CA MET A 108 16.53 -12.42 13.80
C MET A 108 15.65 -13.19 14.81
N GLY A 109 15.07 -14.33 14.41
CA GLY A 109 14.23 -15.16 15.27
C GLY A 109 12.79 -14.67 15.44
N ILE A 110 12.38 -13.67 14.70
CA ILE A 110 11.02 -13.13 14.78
C ILE A 110 10.12 -13.78 13.75
N LYS A 111 9.06 -14.45 14.20
CA LYS A 111 8.07 -15.08 13.31
C LYS A 111 7.18 -14.03 12.65
N VAL A 112 7.10 -14.08 11.32
CA VAL A 112 6.27 -13.16 10.53
C VAL A 112 5.32 -13.95 9.64
N PRO A 113 4.07 -14.19 10.06
CA PRO A 113 3.06 -14.89 9.26
C PRO A 113 2.51 -13.93 8.19
N MET A 114 3.32 -13.63 7.21
CA MET A 114 3.03 -12.68 6.13
C MET A 114 3.13 -13.37 4.78
N GLU A 115 2.19 -13.08 3.89
CA GLU A 115 2.21 -13.53 2.50
C GLU A 115 2.19 -12.33 1.54
N SER A 116 2.71 -12.55 0.34
CA SER A 116 2.60 -11.57 -0.74
C SER A 116 1.21 -11.64 -1.37
N GLU A 117 0.37 -10.66 -1.07
CA GLU A 117 -0.88 -10.47 -1.78
C GLU A 117 -0.59 -9.69 -3.05
N ARG A 118 -0.41 -10.43 -4.15
CA ARG A 118 -0.07 -9.90 -5.47
C ARG A 118 -1.28 -9.19 -6.05
N GLY A 119 -1.15 -7.90 -6.32
CA GLY A 119 -2.22 -7.07 -6.85
C GLY A 119 -1.86 -6.51 -8.21
N TYR A 120 -2.80 -6.61 -9.14
CA TYR A 120 -2.65 -6.11 -10.49
C TYR A 120 -3.37 -4.78 -10.68
N HIS A 121 -2.84 -3.93 -11.56
CA HIS A 121 -3.60 -2.84 -12.13
C HIS A 121 -3.35 -2.70 -13.63
N LEU A 122 -4.36 -2.11 -14.28
CA LEU A 122 -4.33 -1.66 -15.66
C LEU A 122 -4.50 -0.15 -15.65
N GLU A 123 -3.60 0.58 -16.29
CA GLU A 123 -3.73 2.01 -16.51
C GLU A 123 -4.14 2.29 -17.95
N LEU A 124 -5.16 3.15 -18.13
CA LEU A 124 -5.55 3.71 -19.42
C LEU A 124 -4.89 5.08 -19.51
N LYS A 125 -3.94 5.24 -20.43
CA LYS A 125 -3.16 6.47 -20.58
C LYS A 125 -3.88 7.49 -21.45
N SER A 126 -3.74 8.76 -21.10
CA SER A 126 -4.30 9.90 -21.86
C SER A 126 -5.76 9.71 -22.29
N PRO A 127 -6.68 9.28 -21.39
CA PRO A 127 -8.06 9.08 -21.79
C PRO A 127 -8.70 10.44 -22.17
N GLU A 128 -9.60 10.41 -23.15
CA GLU A 128 -10.34 11.61 -23.61
C GLU A 128 -11.22 12.22 -22.53
N SER A 129 -11.66 11.41 -21.55
CA SER A 129 -12.42 11.85 -20.38
C SER A 129 -12.05 11.05 -19.14
N TYR A 130 -12.32 11.62 -17.97
CA TYR A 130 -11.98 11.05 -16.68
C TYR A 130 -13.21 10.85 -15.81
N PRO A 131 -13.26 9.78 -14.98
CA PRO A 131 -14.23 9.72 -13.90
C PRO A 131 -14.09 10.93 -12.97
N VAL A 132 -15.22 11.44 -12.49
CA VAL A 132 -15.22 12.55 -11.51
C VAL A 132 -14.74 12.08 -10.14
N ASN A 133 -15.11 10.84 -9.77
CA ASN A 133 -14.76 10.25 -8.46
C ASN A 133 -14.15 8.86 -8.63
N PRO A 134 -13.32 8.41 -7.68
CA PRO A 134 -12.91 7.01 -7.62
C PRO A 134 -14.12 6.13 -7.35
N MET A 135 -14.15 4.96 -7.97
CA MET A 135 -15.27 4.02 -7.84
C MET A 135 -14.78 2.58 -7.62
N MET A 136 -15.43 1.88 -6.70
CA MET A 136 -15.31 0.43 -6.59
C MET A 136 -16.40 -0.22 -7.45
N VAL A 137 -16.01 -0.90 -8.52
CA VAL A 137 -16.88 -1.64 -9.41
C VAL A 137 -17.13 -3.03 -8.81
N ALA A 138 -18.28 -3.20 -8.18
CA ALA A 138 -18.59 -4.40 -7.40
C ALA A 138 -18.66 -5.68 -8.27
N SER A 139 -19.20 -5.61 -9.48
CA SER A 139 -19.32 -6.74 -10.42
C SER A 139 -17.95 -7.29 -10.85
N GLY A 140 -16.98 -6.42 -11.10
CA GLY A 140 -15.62 -6.77 -11.51
C GLY A 140 -14.61 -6.82 -10.36
N LYS A 141 -15.00 -6.44 -9.14
CA LYS A 141 -14.16 -6.40 -7.94
C LYS A 141 -12.87 -5.60 -8.14
N PHE A 142 -12.94 -4.49 -8.85
CA PHE A 142 -11.81 -3.60 -9.07
C PHE A 142 -12.17 -2.14 -8.77
N ALA A 143 -11.17 -1.35 -8.42
CA ALA A 143 -11.29 0.07 -8.18
C ALA A 143 -10.86 0.85 -9.42
N VAL A 144 -11.68 1.82 -9.83
CA VAL A 144 -11.35 2.82 -10.85
C VAL A 144 -10.93 4.10 -10.14
N THR A 145 -9.77 4.63 -10.46
CA THR A 145 -9.24 5.85 -9.84
C THR A 145 -8.77 6.80 -10.94
N PRO A 146 -9.38 7.98 -11.08
CA PRO A 146 -8.85 9.03 -11.95
C PRO A 146 -7.52 9.53 -11.38
N MET A 147 -6.49 9.59 -12.22
CA MET A 147 -5.15 10.06 -11.86
C MET A 147 -4.66 11.08 -12.88
N LYS A 148 -3.61 11.79 -12.56
CA LYS A 148 -3.01 12.74 -13.49
C LYS A 148 -2.52 12.02 -14.76
N GLY A 149 -3.15 12.32 -15.90
CA GLY A 149 -2.81 11.74 -17.21
C GLY A 149 -3.23 10.28 -17.42
N ARG A 150 -4.01 9.66 -16.52
CA ARG A 150 -4.42 8.26 -16.64
C ARG A 150 -5.64 7.91 -15.80
N ILE A 151 -6.33 6.83 -16.16
CA ILE A 151 -7.29 6.16 -15.29
C ILE A 151 -6.64 4.85 -14.83
N ARG A 152 -6.54 4.64 -13.52
CA ARG A 152 -6.03 3.38 -12.97
C ARG A 152 -7.16 2.48 -12.53
N CYS A 153 -7.19 1.28 -13.09
CA CYS A 153 -8.11 0.21 -12.74
C CYS A 153 -7.33 -0.84 -11.95
N ALA A 154 -7.53 -0.92 -10.63
CA ALA A 154 -6.78 -1.80 -9.75
C ALA A 154 -7.72 -2.83 -9.13
N GLY A 155 -7.40 -4.10 -9.33
CA GLY A 155 -8.19 -5.20 -8.78
C GLY A 155 -7.41 -6.50 -8.88
N VAL A 156 -8.11 -7.58 -8.63
CA VAL A 156 -7.59 -8.95 -8.66
C VAL A 156 -6.46 -9.16 -7.64
N VAL A 157 -6.59 -10.22 -6.89
CA VAL A 157 -5.59 -10.66 -5.91
C VAL A 157 -5.16 -12.06 -6.27
N GLU A 158 -3.87 -12.29 -6.20
CA GLU A 158 -3.25 -13.59 -6.41
C GLU A 158 -2.24 -13.87 -5.28
N PHE A 159 -2.08 -15.13 -4.94
CA PHE A 159 -1.06 -15.60 -4.02
C PHE A 159 -0.05 -16.45 -4.79
N GLY A 160 1.20 -16.02 -4.85
CA GLY A 160 2.25 -16.67 -5.64
C GLY A 160 3.65 -16.30 -5.17
N GLY A 161 3.77 -15.79 -3.94
CA GLY A 161 5.03 -15.35 -3.36
C GLY A 161 5.62 -14.13 -4.08
N THR A 162 6.91 -13.90 -3.88
CA THR A 162 7.63 -12.71 -4.39
C THR A 162 8.54 -12.99 -5.58
N LYS A 163 8.70 -14.27 -5.97
CA LYS A 163 9.66 -14.69 -7.00
C LYS A 163 9.04 -14.92 -8.37
N ALA A 164 7.77 -15.32 -8.41
CA ALA A 164 7.06 -15.55 -9.67
C ALA A 164 6.76 -14.21 -10.36
N GLY A 165 6.92 -14.18 -11.67
CA GLY A 165 6.51 -13.07 -12.52
C GLY A 165 4.98 -12.88 -12.55
N PRO A 166 4.46 -11.87 -13.27
CA PRO A 166 3.03 -11.71 -13.46
C PRO A 166 2.43 -12.91 -14.20
N GLU A 167 1.19 -13.26 -13.82
CA GLU A 167 0.40 -14.30 -14.47
C GLU A 167 -0.60 -13.67 -15.47
N ASP A 168 -0.79 -14.32 -16.62
CA ASP A 168 -1.69 -13.81 -17.66
C ASP A 168 -3.16 -13.83 -17.24
N GLY A 169 -3.58 -14.82 -16.46
CA GLY A 169 -4.97 -15.01 -16.05
C GLY A 169 -5.56 -13.81 -15.32
N PRO A 170 -4.96 -13.34 -14.22
CA PRO A 170 -5.45 -12.20 -13.46
C PRO A 170 -5.53 -10.90 -14.27
N ILE A 171 -4.50 -10.60 -15.06
CA ILE A 171 -4.48 -9.35 -15.83
C ILE A 171 -5.48 -9.40 -17.00
N LYS A 172 -5.62 -10.55 -17.66
CA LYS A 172 -6.61 -10.76 -18.71
C LYS A 172 -8.03 -10.59 -18.18
N MET A 173 -8.33 -11.13 -17.00
CA MET A 173 -9.62 -10.95 -16.35
C MET A 173 -9.89 -9.47 -16.05
N LEU A 174 -8.92 -8.76 -15.47
CA LEU A 174 -9.03 -7.32 -15.20
C LEU A 174 -9.26 -6.54 -16.49
N ARG A 175 -8.50 -6.82 -17.53
CA ARG A 175 -8.63 -6.18 -18.86
C ARG A 175 -10.04 -6.37 -19.41
N THR A 176 -10.58 -7.59 -19.42
CA THR A 176 -11.94 -7.86 -19.89
C THR A 176 -13.00 -7.03 -19.14
N HIS A 177 -12.88 -6.89 -17.83
CA HIS A 177 -13.80 -6.07 -17.04
C HIS A 177 -13.66 -4.57 -17.32
N VAL A 178 -12.43 -4.08 -17.49
CA VAL A 178 -12.15 -2.68 -17.80
C VAL A 178 -12.64 -2.30 -19.19
N GLU A 179 -12.38 -3.14 -20.20
CA GLU A 179 -12.84 -2.94 -21.57
C GLU A 179 -14.37 -2.98 -21.66
N SER A 180 -15.02 -3.87 -20.91
CA SER A 180 -16.49 -3.90 -20.83
C SER A 180 -17.07 -2.65 -20.18
N LEU A 181 -16.40 -2.07 -19.18
CA LEU A 181 -16.85 -0.86 -18.50
C LEU A 181 -16.65 0.39 -19.37
N PHE A 182 -15.51 0.46 -20.07
CA PHE A 182 -15.06 1.62 -20.85
C PHE A 182 -15.02 1.34 -22.36
N ASN A 183 -15.97 0.56 -22.86
CA ASN A 183 -16.06 0.17 -24.26
C ASN A 183 -16.17 1.36 -25.24
N ASP A 184 -16.64 2.51 -24.77
CA ASP A 184 -16.85 3.73 -25.54
C ASP A 184 -15.79 4.82 -25.24
N LEU A 185 -14.80 4.53 -24.41
CA LEU A 185 -13.75 5.49 -24.00
C LEU A 185 -12.53 5.35 -24.88
N ASN A 186 -12.10 6.43 -25.51
CA ASN A 186 -10.81 6.48 -26.23
C ASN A 186 -9.66 6.80 -25.26
N TYR A 187 -8.53 6.10 -25.44
CA TYR A 187 -7.27 6.31 -24.74
C TYR A 187 -6.10 5.88 -25.62
N ASP A 188 -4.89 6.38 -25.34
CA ASP A 188 -3.74 6.14 -26.21
C ASP A 188 -3.22 4.70 -26.11
N GLU A 189 -2.97 4.23 -24.87
CA GLU A 189 -2.37 2.92 -24.61
C GLU A 189 -2.77 2.39 -23.22
N THR A 190 -2.44 1.15 -22.96
CA THR A 190 -2.59 0.54 -21.62
C THR A 190 -1.23 0.16 -21.04
N GLU A 191 -1.07 0.33 -19.73
CA GLU A 191 0.07 -0.15 -18.97
C GLU A 191 -0.39 -1.10 -17.87
N GLU A 192 0.29 -2.24 -17.76
CA GLU A 192 0.02 -3.27 -16.76
C GLU A 192 1.09 -3.24 -15.67
N TRP A 193 0.68 -3.50 -14.44
CA TRP A 193 1.58 -3.53 -13.31
C TRP A 193 1.17 -4.55 -12.27
N LEU A 194 2.18 -5.16 -11.64
CA LEU A 194 2.05 -6.08 -10.51
C LEU A 194 2.75 -5.51 -9.29
N GLY A 195 2.08 -5.52 -8.13
CA GLY A 195 2.68 -5.16 -6.86
C GLY A 195 2.44 -6.19 -5.77
N HIS A 196 3.35 -6.23 -4.81
CA HIS A 196 3.35 -7.16 -3.69
C HIS A 196 2.88 -6.46 -2.42
N ARG A 197 1.65 -6.74 -1.96
CA ARG A 197 1.16 -6.22 -0.68
C ARG A 197 1.61 -7.12 0.45
N PRO A 198 2.21 -6.56 1.51
CA PRO A 198 2.65 -7.32 2.68
C PRO A 198 1.44 -7.68 3.57
N ALA A 199 0.79 -8.81 3.30
CA ALA A 199 -0.42 -9.22 4.01
C ALA A 199 -0.07 -10.08 5.22
N ILE A 200 -0.23 -9.51 6.43
CA ILE A 200 -0.09 -10.22 7.70
C ILE A 200 -1.44 -10.82 8.10
N THR A 201 -1.41 -12.00 8.71
CA THR A 201 -2.62 -12.80 8.98
C THR A 201 -3.66 -12.12 9.85
N ASP A 202 -3.25 -11.23 10.76
CA ASP A 202 -4.15 -10.46 11.63
C ASP A 202 -4.55 -9.09 11.05
N SER A 203 -4.07 -8.76 9.85
CA SER A 203 -4.32 -7.49 9.16
C SER A 203 -3.73 -6.24 9.84
N LEU A 204 -2.88 -6.41 10.85
CA LEU A 204 -2.22 -5.30 11.54
C LEU A 204 -0.74 -5.20 11.13
N PRO A 205 -0.20 -3.97 10.91
CA PRO A 205 1.23 -3.83 10.64
C PRO A 205 2.08 -4.21 11.84
N MET A 206 3.32 -4.60 11.59
CA MET A 206 4.35 -4.70 12.61
C MET A 206 5.00 -3.32 12.79
N LEU A 207 4.97 -2.80 14.03
CA LEU A 207 5.43 -1.46 14.33
C LEU A 207 6.11 -1.42 15.69
N GLY A 208 7.37 -1.00 15.73
CA GLY A 208 8.11 -0.79 16.98
C GLY A 208 9.53 -1.32 16.96
N GLN A 209 10.16 -1.35 18.13
CA GLN A 209 11.46 -1.95 18.35
C GLN A 209 11.36 -3.47 18.31
N ILE A 210 12.32 -4.12 17.66
CA ILE A 210 12.29 -5.58 17.48
C ILE A 210 12.55 -6.30 18.80
N SER A 211 13.53 -5.83 19.57
CA SER A 211 13.90 -6.35 20.88
C SER A 211 14.50 -5.22 21.72
N SER A 212 14.37 -5.26 23.04
CA SER A 212 14.82 -4.20 23.95
C SER A 212 16.36 -4.04 24.01
N ASP A 213 17.10 -5.06 23.58
CA ASP A 213 18.56 -5.08 23.51
C ASP A 213 19.09 -4.71 22.13
N GLN A 214 18.22 -4.35 21.19
CA GLN A 214 18.59 -4.05 19.80
C GLN A 214 18.06 -2.70 19.35
N GLU A 215 18.92 -1.83 18.86
CA GLU A 215 18.55 -0.56 18.24
C GLU A 215 18.04 -0.76 16.78
N ILE A 216 17.21 -1.82 16.60
CA ILE A 216 16.57 -2.16 15.33
C ILE A 216 15.07 -2.05 15.49
N TYR A 217 14.45 -1.29 14.61
CA TYR A 217 13.03 -0.95 14.59
C TYR A 217 12.39 -1.43 13.28
N THR A 218 11.08 -1.54 13.28
CA THR A 218 10.35 -1.94 12.07
C THR A 218 9.02 -1.22 11.91
N ALA A 219 8.62 -1.00 10.66
CA ALA A 219 7.28 -0.55 10.27
C ALA A 219 6.92 -1.10 8.88
N PHE A 220 6.19 -2.22 8.82
CA PHE A 220 5.75 -2.84 7.58
C PHE A 220 4.47 -3.67 7.80
N GLY A 221 3.90 -4.20 6.72
CA GLY A 221 2.75 -5.10 6.82
C GLY A 221 1.40 -4.42 6.78
N HIS A 222 1.31 -3.22 6.20
CA HIS A 222 0.08 -2.42 6.15
C HIS A 222 -0.96 -2.90 5.12
N GLN A 223 -0.71 -4.01 4.40
CA GLN A 223 -1.62 -4.56 3.38
C GLN A 223 -2.11 -3.49 2.37
N HIS A 224 -3.43 -3.25 2.33
CA HIS A 224 -4.07 -2.25 1.47
C HIS A 224 -4.03 -0.82 2.04
N LEU A 225 -3.65 -0.65 3.33
CA LEU A 225 -3.77 0.59 4.07
C LEU A 225 -2.44 1.35 4.23
N GLY A 226 -1.38 0.92 3.53
CA GLY A 226 -0.05 1.52 3.67
C GLY A 226 -0.02 3.02 3.35
N LEU A 227 -0.67 3.44 2.27
CA LEU A 227 -0.76 4.86 1.92
C LEU A 227 -1.57 5.66 2.96
N THR A 228 -2.66 5.09 3.48
CA THR A 228 -3.52 5.72 4.49
C THR A 228 -2.83 5.81 5.86
N GLY A 229 -2.20 4.72 6.28
CA GLY A 229 -1.62 4.58 7.63
C GLY A 229 -0.15 4.99 7.74
N GLY A 230 0.57 5.12 6.61
CA GLY A 230 2.03 5.28 6.59
C GLY A 230 2.52 6.50 7.35
N ALA A 231 1.91 7.66 7.15
CA ALA A 231 2.28 8.90 7.85
C ALA A 231 2.10 8.76 9.38
N LYS A 232 1.00 8.14 9.84
CA LYS A 232 0.76 7.88 11.26
C LYS A 232 1.75 6.87 11.83
N SER A 233 2.05 5.80 11.11
CA SER A 233 3.06 4.81 11.50
C SER A 233 4.45 5.43 11.59
N GLY A 234 4.83 6.26 10.63
CA GLY A 234 6.09 6.99 10.66
C GLY A 234 6.21 7.92 11.89
N LYS A 235 5.14 8.67 12.20
CA LYS A 235 5.11 9.52 13.39
C LYS A 235 5.26 8.70 14.69
N ILE A 236 4.51 7.59 14.81
CA ILE A 236 4.60 6.71 15.98
C ILE A 236 6.00 6.15 16.12
N LEU A 237 6.59 5.66 15.02
CA LEU A 237 7.93 5.10 15.06
C LEU A 237 8.98 6.15 15.42
N SER A 238 8.85 7.38 14.91
CA SER A 238 9.70 8.51 15.30
C SER A 238 9.60 8.80 16.80
N ASP A 239 8.39 8.76 17.38
CA ASP A 239 8.18 8.96 18.82
C ASP A 239 8.80 7.83 19.66
N ILE A 240 8.68 6.56 19.20
CA ILE A 240 9.36 5.41 19.85
C ILE A 240 10.88 5.65 19.86
N ILE A 241 11.46 5.99 18.72
CA ILE A 241 12.90 6.20 18.56
C ILE A 241 13.40 7.38 19.40
N ALA A 242 12.62 8.44 19.49
CA ALA A 242 12.93 9.64 20.27
C ALA A 242 12.53 9.52 21.75
N GLN A 243 11.95 8.38 22.19
CA GLN A 243 11.44 8.15 23.54
C GLN A 243 10.38 9.19 23.98
N ASN A 244 9.60 9.69 23.02
CA ASN A 244 8.49 10.59 23.30
C ASN A 244 7.27 9.82 23.83
N PRO A 245 6.43 10.46 24.65
CA PRO A 245 5.17 9.84 25.11
C PRO A 245 4.24 9.50 23.94
N ILE A 246 3.70 8.28 23.95
CA ILE A 246 2.76 7.80 22.94
C ILE A 246 1.41 7.54 23.61
N ASN A 247 0.38 8.24 23.17
CA ASN A 247 -0.98 8.09 23.66
C ASN A 247 -1.78 7.09 22.79
N LEU A 248 -1.25 5.87 22.65
CA LEU A 248 -1.86 4.79 21.90
C LEU A 248 -1.36 3.45 22.46
N ASP A 249 -2.25 2.48 22.62
CA ASP A 249 -1.85 1.11 22.90
C ASP A 249 -1.21 0.48 21.66
N LEU A 250 0.08 0.19 21.74
CA LEU A 250 0.87 -0.44 20.67
C LEU A 250 0.99 -1.95 20.80
N SER A 251 0.44 -2.55 21.86
CA SER A 251 0.53 -3.99 22.10
C SER A 251 0.06 -4.85 20.92
N PRO A 252 -1.02 -4.49 20.17
CA PRO A 252 -1.45 -5.25 19.00
C PRO A 252 -0.48 -5.17 17.80
N TYR A 253 0.44 -4.20 17.79
CA TYR A 253 1.35 -3.92 16.67
C TYR A 253 2.76 -4.43 16.92
N ARG A 254 3.04 -4.98 18.09
CA ARG A 254 4.40 -5.44 18.47
C ARG A 254 4.99 -6.39 17.42
N PRO A 255 6.29 -6.24 17.08
CA PRO A 255 6.97 -7.11 16.12
C PRO A 255 7.03 -8.58 16.55
N ASP A 256 7.08 -8.84 17.86
CA ASP A 256 7.21 -10.18 18.45
C ASP A 256 5.88 -10.88 18.77
N ARG A 257 4.73 -10.26 18.46
CA ARG A 257 3.39 -10.78 18.85
C ARG A 257 3.03 -12.19 18.31
N PHE A 258 3.79 -12.69 17.35
CA PHE A 258 3.65 -14.06 16.81
C PHE A 258 4.78 -15.00 17.24
N SER A 259 5.69 -14.55 18.09
CA SER A 259 6.89 -15.29 18.51
C SER A 259 6.74 -15.94 19.88
N ALA A 260 5.50 -16.08 20.37
CA ALA A 260 5.19 -16.75 21.63
C ALA A 260 5.30 -18.29 21.54
#